data_381309dd8d74fee8717b65b1345e487a
#
_entry.id   381309dd8d74fee8717b65b1345e487a
#
_cell.length_a   1.000
_cell.length_b   1.000
_cell.length_c   1.000
_cell.angle_alpha   90.00
_cell.angle_beta   90.00
_cell.angle_gamma   90.00
#
_symmetry.space_group_name_H-M   'P 1'
#
loop_
_entity.id
_entity.type
_entity.pdbx_description
1 polymer ?
#
loop_
_entity_poly.entity_id
_entity_poly.type
_entity_poly.pdbx_seq_one_letter_code
_entity_poly.pdbx_strand_id
1 'polypeptide(L)'
;KKNFLFACAQGRVNGYGQMRALRYDHETGEFTQTDRFLSRTWDEPRHAAVHPNNRWVYMCEEKGNKVLYFRFDDEKGTFEALQELTTVPETVTGYSDASEVMVDPSGKFVLVSNRYTDSIAVYRIDPVTGYLRNVGFYPCLGKTPRFFCFGDNGKCYVANEDSDTIVEFDFDNVTGTL
;
A
#
# COMPACT_ATOMS: atom_id res chain seq x y z
N LYS A 1 -1.56 18.42 13.35
CA LYS A 1 -1.25 17.20 14.13
C LYS A 1 -1.87 16.01 13.43
N LYS A 2 -1.12 14.88 13.32
CA LYS A 2 -1.68 13.62 12.82
C LYS A 2 -2.48 12.98 13.96
N ASN A 3 -3.80 12.79 13.76
CA ASN A 3 -4.71 12.35 14.82
C ASN A 3 -5.14 10.88 14.65
N PHE A 4 -4.69 10.21 13.59
CA PHE A 4 -5.08 8.83 13.31
C PHE A 4 -3.89 7.95 12.98
N LEU A 5 -4.00 6.69 13.40
CA LEU A 5 -3.16 5.57 13.00
C LEU A 5 -4.04 4.54 12.27
N PHE A 6 -3.55 4.00 11.15
CA PHE A 6 -4.18 2.89 10.45
C PHE A 6 -3.38 1.63 10.73
N ALA A 7 -4.01 0.64 11.37
CA ALA A 7 -3.38 -0.61 11.78
C ALA A 7 -3.95 -1.77 10.97
N CYS A 8 -3.09 -2.40 10.17
CA CYS A 8 -3.42 -3.62 9.44
C CYS A 8 -3.15 -4.85 10.32
N ALA A 9 -4.10 -5.78 10.35
CA ALA A 9 -3.98 -7.06 11.01
C ALA A 9 -4.34 -8.17 10.04
N GLN A 10 -3.41 -9.09 9.80
CA GLN A 10 -3.52 -10.12 8.75
C GLN A 10 -4.60 -11.17 9.03
N GLY A 11 -4.93 -11.41 10.31
CA GLY A 11 -5.98 -12.38 10.67
C GLY A 11 -5.59 -13.84 10.46
N ARG A 12 -4.31 -14.17 10.44
CA ARG A 12 -3.78 -15.53 10.16
C ARG A 12 -4.30 -16.63 11.09
N VAL A 13 -4.76 -16.28 12.29
CA VAL A 13 -5.29 -17.26 13.25
C VAL A 13 -6.74 -17.65 12.95
N ASN A 14 -7.55 -16.69 12.48
CA ASN A 14 -8.99 -16.87 12.28
C ASN A 14 -9.46 -16.63 10.85
N GLY A 15 -8.53 -16.29 9.93
CA GLY A 15 -8.82 -16.02 8.51
C GLY A 15 -9.44 -14.66 8.23
N TYR A 16 -9.67 -13.81 9.24
CA TYR A 16 -10.33 -12.51 9.08
C TYR A 16 -9.36 -11.36 9.32
N GLY A 17 -8.75 -10.88 8.25
CA GLY A 17 -7.90 -9.70 8.27
C GLY A 17 -8.71 -8.42 8.37
N GLN A 18 -8.08 -7.35 8.86
CA GLN A 18 -8.75 -6.07 9.02
C GLN A 18 -7.76 -4.89 8.96
N MET A 19 -8.24 -3.74 8.54
CA MET A 19 -7.60 -2.45 8.80
C MET A 19 -8.46 -1.66 9.79
N ARG A 20 -7.83 -1.10 10.82
CA ARG A 20 -8.49 -0.32 11.88
C ARG A 20 -8.09 1.14 11.78
N ALA A 21 -9.04 2.05 11.94
CA ALA A 21 -8.77 3.46 12.22
C ALA A 21 -8.74 3.66 13.74
N LEU A 22 -7.62 4.19 14.23
CA LEU A 22 -7.40 4.47 15.64
C LEU A 22 -7.17 5.97 15.79
N ARG A 23 -8.05 6.64 16.53
CA ARG A 23 -7.87 8.05 16.90
C ARG A 23 -6.89 8.15 18.06
N TYR A 24 -5.90 9.02 17.90
CA TYR A 24 -4.90 9.28 18.93
C TYR A 24 -5.29 10.51 19.76
N ASP A 25 -5.34 10.36 21.06
CA ASP A 25 -5.47 11.45 22.01
C ASP A 25 -4.10 11.98 22.42
N HIS A 26 -3.81 13.23 22.08
CA HIS A 26 -2.52 13.87 22.35
C HIS A 26 -2.32 14.27 23.82
N GLU A 27 -3.38 14.28 24.64
CA GLU A 27 -3.31 14.63 26.06
C GLU A 27 -3.06 13.38 26.90
N THR A 28 -3.78 12.29 26.59
CA THR A 28 -3.67 11.04 27.36
C THR A 28 -2.67 10.05 26.77
N GLY A 29 -2.34 10.18 25.47
CA GLY A 29 -1.52 9.21 24.74
C GLY A 29 -2.28 7.94 24.33
N GLU A 30 -3.59 7.91 24.51
CA GLU A 30 -4.41 6.74 24.23
C GLU A 30 -4.88 6.67 22.79
N PHE A 31 -5.16 5.43 22.34
CA PHE A 31 -5.78 5.15 21.06
C PHE A 31 -7.20 4.62 21.24
N THR A 32 -8.15 5.21 20.53
CA THR A 32 -9.54 4.73 20.46
C THR A 32 -9.86 4.29 19.05
N GLN A 33 -10.34 3.03 18.88
CA GLN A 33 -10.79 2.56 17.58
C GLN A 33 -12.09 3.28 17.19
N THR A 34 -12.09 3.91 16.01
CA THR A 34 -13.25 4.63 15.47
C THR A 34 -13.95 3.84 14.37
N ASP A 35 -13.20 3.05 13.61
CA ASP A 35 -13.74 2.23 12.53
C ASP A 35 -12.85 1.02 12.22
N ARG A 36 -13.39 0.10 11.42
CA ARG A 36 -12.65 -1.04 10.87
C ARG A 36 -13.20 -1.46 9.51
N PHE A 37 -12.30 -1.79 8.60
CA PHE A 37 -12.58 -2.54 7.38
C PHE A 37 -12.26 -4.02 7.62
N LEU A 38 -13.17 -4.92 7.23
CA LEU A 38 -12.92 -6.37 7.23
C LEU A 38 -12.58 -6.81 5.82
N SER A 39 -11.42 -7.39 5.66
CA SER A 39 -10.95 -7.98 4.41
C SER A 39 -11.72 -9.29 4.13
N ARG A 40 -11.66 -9.76 2.89
CA ARG A 40 -12.10 -11.12 2.56
C ARG A 40 -11.24 -12.13 3.32
N THR A 41 -11.81 -13.29 3.56
CA THR A 41 -11.13 -14.39 4.24
C THR A 41 -9.82 -14.73 3.54
N TRP A 42 -8.71 -14.71 4.29
CA TRP A 42 -7.34 -15.03 3.86
C TRP A 42 -6.67 -14.02 2.90
N ASP A 43 -7.25 -12.86 2.63
CA ASP A 43 -6.58 -11.82 1.82
C ASP A 43 -5.42 -11.12 2.54
N GLU A 44 -5.42 -11.14 3.87
CA GLU A 44 -4.32 -10.69 4.75
C GLU A 44 -3.88 -9.23 4.54
N PRO A 45 -4.64 -8.22 5.00
CA PRO A 45 -4.20 -6.82 5.04
C PRO A 45 -2.83 -6.66 5.68
N ARG A 46 -1.89 -6.02 5.01
CA ARG A 46 -0.50 -5.98 5.44
C ARG A 46 -0.03 -4.58 5.81
N HIS A 47 0.03 -3.67 4.86
CA HIS A 47 0.44 -2.28 5.05
C HIS A 47 -0.57 -1.31 4.48
N ALA A 48 -0.53 -0.07 4.96
CA ALA A 48 -1.36 1.01 4.46
C ALA A 48 -0.55 2.30 4.32
N ALA A 49 -0.73 3.00 3.21
CA ALA A 49 -0.12 4.29 2.91
C ALA A 49 -1.18 5.39 2.90
N VAL A 50 -0.90 6.48 3.59
CA VAL A 50 -1.78 7.66 3.63
C VAL A 50 -1.29 8.67 2.60
N HIS A 51 -2.20 9.12 1.75
CA HIS A 51 -1.90 10.19 0.80
C HIS A 51 -1.62 11.51 1.52
N PRO A 52 -0.76 12.40 0.99
CA PRO A 52 -0.47 13.71 1.60
C PRO A 52 -1.68 14.61 1.88
N ASN A 53 -2.82 14.41 1.18
CA ASN A 53 -4.07 15.13 1.45
C ASN A 53 -4.82 14.67 2.72
N ASN A 54 -4.37 13.60 3.39
CA ASN A 54 -4.95 12.99 4.58
C ASN A 54 -6.41 12.47 4.44
N ARG A 55 -6.90 12.32 3.20
CA ARG A 55 -8.26 11.82 2.90
C ARG A 55 -8.28 10.48 2.20
N TRP A 56 -7.16 10.10 1.56
CA TRP A 56 -7.05 8.87 0.80
C TRP A 56 -6.07 7.92 1.48
N VAL A 57 -6.47 6.68 1.60
CA VAL A 57 -5.65 5.62 2.19
C VAL A 57 -5.61 4.46 1.20
N TYR A 58 -4.42 3.93 0.96
CA TYR A 58 -4.19 2.79 0.09
C TYR A 58 -3.61 1.65 0.92
N MET A 59 -4.22 0.48 0.87
CA MET A 59 -3.83 -0.69 1.64
C MET A 59 -3.50 -1.84 0.69
N CYS A 60 -2.43 -2.58 0.95
CA CYS A 60 -2.16 -3.82 0.24
C CYS A 60 -2.61 -5.04 1.05
N GLU A 61 -3.13 -6.04 0.35
CA GLU A 61 -3.47 -7.36 0.88
C GLU A 61 -2.43 -8.38 0.41
N GLU A 62 -1.74 -9.00 1.36
CA GLU A 62 -0.59 -9.87 1.11
C GLU A 62 -0.97 -11.06 0.23
N LYS A 63 -1.89 -11.90 0.70
CA LYS A 63 -2.33 -13.10 -0.01
C LYS A 63 -3.34 -12.81 -1.11
N GLY A 64 -4.10 -11.74 -0.95
CA GLY A 64 -5.05 -11.28 -1.96
C GLY A 64 -4.37 -10.72 -3.21
N ASN A 65 -3.09 -10.33 -3.13
CA ASN A 65 -2.37 -9.63 -4.20
C ASN A 65 -3.16 -8.43 -4.74
N LYS A 66 -3.62 -7.59 -3.81
CA LYS A 66 -4.50 -6.47 -4.11
C LYS A 66 -3.99 -5.19 -3.48
N VAL A 67 -4.35 -4.08 -4.12
CA VAL A 67 -4.34 -2.75 -3.53
C VAL A 67 -5.77 -2.24 -3.46
N LEU A 68 -6.16 -1.77 -2.27
CA LEU A 68 -7.46 -1.18 -2.01
C LEU A 68 -7.32 0.32 -1.80
N TYR A 69 -8.26 1.07 -2.35
CA TYR A 69 -8.39 2.51 -2.10
C TYR A 69 -9.56 2.78 -1.16
N PHE A 70 -9.30 3.58 -0.14
CA PHE A 70 -10.28 4.06 0.83
C PHE A 70 -10.33 5.58 0.86
N ARG A 71 -11.54 6.12 0.87
CA ARG A 71 -11.77 7.49 1.32
C ARG A 71 -11.91 7.50 2.84
N PHE A 72 -11.19 8.39 3.49
CA PHE A 72 -11.21 8.55 4.93
C PHE A 72 -11.83 9.90 5.32
N ASP A 73 -12.79 9.86 6.23
CA ASP A 73 -13.42 11.02 6.86
C ASP A 73 -12.73 11.23 8.22
N ASP A 74 -11.88 12.24 8.33
CA ASP A 74 -11.06 12.51 9.53
C ASP A 74 -11.86 13.18 10.66
N GLU A 75 -13.05 13.74 10.39
CA GLU A 75 -13.94 14.22 11.43
C GLU A 75 -14.62 13.06 12.14
N LYS A 76 -15.16 12.13 11.38
CA LYS A 76 -15.84 10.92 11.90
C LYS A 76 -14.86 9.81 12.28
N GLY A 77 -13.69 9.75 11.62
CA GLY A 77 -12.73 8.66 11.76
C GLY A 77 -13.18 7.38 11.06
N THR A 78 -13.87 7.48 9.91
CA THR A 78 -14.47 6.35 9.20
C THR A 78 -13.89 6.15 7.81
N PHE A 79 -13.87 4.89 7.34
CA PHE A 79 -13.46 4.49 6.00
C PHE A 79 -14.65 4.25 5.07
N GLU A 80 -14.43 4.51 3.80
CA GLU A 80 -15.26 4.00 2.72
C GLU A 80 -14.36 3.32 1.68
N ALA A 81 -14.48 1.99 1.51
CA ALA A 81 -13.76 1.23 0.49
C ALA A 81 -14.37 1.52 -0.87
N LEU A 82 -13.57 2.03 -1.82
CA LEU A 82 -14.05 2.54 -3.10
C LEU A 82 -13.51 1.76 -4.31
N GLN A 83 -12.32 1.15 -4.19
CA GLN A 83 -11.70 0.44 -5.31
C GLN A 83 -10.82 -0.69 -4.81
N GLU A 84 -10.75 -1.76 -5.60
CA GLU A 84 -9.84 -2.89 -5.45
C GLU A 84 -9.20 -3.17 -6.81
N LEU A 85 -7.87 -3.29 -6.87
CA LEU A 85 -7.11 -3.64 -8.07
C LEU A 85 -6.09 -4.73 -7.75
N THR A 86 -5.79 -5.60 -8.73
CA THR A 86 -4.71 -6.58 -8.61
C THR A 86 -3.35 -5.91 -8.61
N THR A 87 -2.40 -6.43 -7.83
CA THR A 87 -1.00 -5.96 -7.79
C THR A 87 -0.07 -6.75 -8.71
N VAL A 88 -0.59 -7.77 -9.38
CA VAL A 88 0.15 -8.60 -10.34
C VAL A 88 -0.57 -8.62 -11.69
N PRO A 89 0.16 -8.80 -12.81
CA PRO A 89 -0.48 -8.99 -14.13
C PRO A 89 -1.41 -10.20 -14.14
N GLU A 90 -2.51 -10.14 -14.90
CA GLU A 90 -3.43 -11.28 -15.11
C GLU A 90 -2.76 -12.53 -15.71
N THR A 91 -1.61 -12.34 -16.37
CA THR A 91 -0.80 -13.43 -16.94
C THR A 91 0.00 -14.22 -15.91
N VAL A 92 0.08 -13.74 -14.67
CA VAL A 92 0.77 -14.44 -13.57
C VAL A 92 -0.09 -15.61 -13.12
N THR A 93 0.44 -16.83 -13.27
CA THR A 93 -0.21 -18.08 -12.85
C THR A 93 0.42 -18.70 -11.61
N GLY A 94 1.50 -18.11 -11.10
CA GLY A 94 2.25 -18.59 -9.95
C GLY A 94 1.80 -17.94 -8.64
N TYR A 95 2.46 -18.35 -7.57
CA TYR A 95 2.29 -17.77 -6.24
C TYR A 95 2.89 -16.35 -6.19
N SER A 96 2.20 -15.45 -5.54
CA SER A 96 2.65 -14.08 -5.27
C SER A 96 2.13 -13.60 -3.93
N ASP A 97 2.85 -12.68 -3.31
CA ASP A 97 2.46 -12.01 -2.07
C ASP A 97 2.77 -10.52 -2.19
N ALA A 98 1.76 -9.66 -2.14
CA ALA A 98 1.98 -8.23 -2.02
C ALA A 98 2.70 -7.92 -0.68
N SER A 99 3.58 -6.93 -0.68
CA SER A 99 4.41 -6.65 0.49
C SER A 99 4.30 -5.22 0.98
N GLU A 100 5.01 -4.29 0.37
CA GLU A 100 4.97 -2.88 0.76
C GLU A 100 4.02 -2.09 -0.13
N VAL A 101 3.40 -1.05 0.41
CA VAL A 101 2.63 -0.06 -0.34
C VAL A 101 3.03 1.34 0.09
N MET A 102 3.35 2.19 -0.88
CA MET A 102 3.67 3.59 -0.63
C MET A 102 3.00 4.52 -1.65
N VAL A 103 2.65 5.71 -1.19
CA VAL A 103 2.38 6.86 -2.07
C VAL A 103 3.72 7.54 -2.33
N ASP A 104 4.01 7.88 -3.58
CA ASP A 104 5.21 8.62 -3.93
C ASP A 104 5.22 10.03 -3.29
N PRO A 105 6.37 10.65 -3.07
CA PRO A 105 6.44 11.96 -2.40
C PRO A 105 5.64 13.08 -3.07
N SER A 106 5.38 12.97 -4.39
CA SER A 106 4.57 13.95 -5.11
C SER A 106 3.06 13.76 -4.93
N GLY A 107 2.63 12.61 -4.38
CA GLY A 107 1.21 12.25 -4.22
C GLY A 107 0.53 11.86 -5.52
N LYS A 108 1.25 11.54 -6.59
CA LYS A 108 0.66 11.21 -7.89
C LYS A 108 0.56 9.72 -8.16
N PHE A 109 1.30 8.90 -7.42
CA PHE A 109 1.38 7.47 -7.66
C PHE A 109 1.32 6.66 -6.37
N VAL A 110 0.77 5.45 -6.49
CA VAL A 110 0.90 4.37 -5.50
C VAL A 110 1.77 3.29 -6.10
N LEU A 111 2.73 2.80 -5.33
CA LEU A 111 3.54 1.65 -5.68
C LEU A 111 3.26 0.51 -4.70
N VAL A 112 3.31 -0.74 -5.21
CA VAL A 112 3.18 -1.96 -4.40
C VAL A 112 4.24 -2.96 -4.83
N SER A 113 5.01 -3.48 -3.89
CA SER A 113 5.96 -4.57 -4.19
C SER A 113 5.29 -5.94 -4.07
N ASN A 114 5.68 -6.88 -4.94
CA ASN A 114 5.17 -8.24 -5.01
C ASN A 114 6.32 -9.24 -4.90
N ARG A 115 6.33 -10.02 -3.83
CA ARG A 115 7.28 -11.12 -3.61
C ARG A 115 6.92 -12.31 -4.50
N TYR A 116 7.90 -13.10 -4.89
CA TYR A 116 7.81 -14.27 -5.76
C TYR A 116 7.50 -13.99 -7.24
N THR A 117 6.76 -12.92 -7.55
CA THR A 117 6.70 -12.36 -8.91
C THR A 117 7.75 -11.29 -9.14
N ASP A 118 8.49 -10.93 -8.09
CA ASP A 118 9.66 -10.05 -8.09
C ASP A 118 9.45 -8.76 -8.86
N SER A 119 8.31 -8.11 -8.56
CA SER A 119 7.85 -6.92 -9.30
C SER A 119 7.39 -5.79 -8.39
N ILE A 120 7.35 -4.59 -8.97
CA ILE A 120 6.73 -3.40 -8.41
C ILE A 120 5.56 -3.01 -9.32
N ALA A 121 4.36 -3.04 -8.79
CA ALA A 121 3.17 -2.49 -9.45
C ALA A 121 3.10 -0.98 -9.23
N VAL A 122 2.84 -0.22 -10.28
CA VAL A 122 2.72 1.23 -10.21
C VAL A 122 1.33 1.66 -10.70
N TYR A 123 0.70 2.54 -9.92
CA TYR A 123 -0.62 3.09 -10.21
C TYR A 123 -0.58 4.60 -10.16
N ARG A 124 -1.19 5.25 -11.16
CA ARG A 124 -1.44 6.69 -11.12
C ARG A 124 -2.68 6.97 -10.28
N ILE A 125 -2.59 7.97 -9.41
CA ILE A 125 -3.71 8.49 -8.64
C ILE A 125 -4.44 9.55 -9.47
N ASP A 126 -5.75 9.44 -9.60
CA ASP A 126 -6.57 10.53 -10.13
C ASP A 126 -6.58 11.69 -9.10
N PRO A 127 -6.14 12.89 -9.48
CA PRO A 127 -5.93 13.98 -8.52
C PRO A 127 -7.23 14.56 -7.94
N VAL A 128 -8.39 14.23 -8.50
CA VAL A 128 -9.69 14.73 -8.06
C VAL A 128 -10.38 13.69 -7.18
N THR A 129 -10.33 12.44 -7.58
CA THR A 129 -11.14 11.37 -6.99
C THR A 129 -10.36 10.43 -6.09
N GLY A 130 -9.03 10.29 -6.27
CA GLY A 130 -8.17 9.34 -5.56
C GLY A 130 -8.17 7.92 -6.16
N TYR A 131 -8.99 7.65 -7.19
CA TYR A 131 -9.00 6.36 -7.86
C TYR A 131 -7.66 6.05 -8.54
N LEU A 132 -7.33 4.77 -8.55
CA LEU A 132 -6.08 4.25 -9.12
C LEU A 132 -6.29 3.76 -10.55
N ARG A 133 -5.30 4.00 -11.41
CA ARG A 133 -5.17 3.38 -12.73
C ARG A 133 -3.79 2.77 -12.85
N ASN A 134 -3.71 1.48 -13.20
CA ASN A 134 -2.43 0.81 -13.40
C ASN A 134 -1.61 1.49 -14.51
N VAL A 135 -0.33 1.72 -14.22
CA VAL A 135 0.68 2.27 -15.15
C VAL A 135 1.51 1.12 -15.73
N GLY A 136 1.89 0.16 -14.86
CA GLY A 136 2.72 -0.96 -15.27
C GLY A 136 3.17 -1.81 -14.09
N PHE A 137 3.86 -2.89 -14.44
CA PHE A 137 4.51 -3.81 -13.52
C PHE A 137 5.98 -3.89 -13.91
N TYR A 138 6.87 -3.51 -13.00
CA TYR A 138 8.30 -3.37 -13.25
C TYR A 138 9.08 -4.44 -12.49
N PRO A 139 10.07 -5.13 -13.11
CA PRO A 139 10.95 -6.06 -12.39
C PRO A 139 11.67 -5.33 -11.25
N CYS A 140 11.78 -5.95 -10.08
CA CYS A 140 12.53 -5.39 -8.95
C CYS A 140 14.05 -5.55 -9.07
N LEU A 141 14.53 -6.23 -10.13
CA LEU A 141 15.94 -6.53 -10.42
C LEU A 141 16.65 -7.29 -9.27
N GLY A 142 15.89 -8.07 -8.53
CA GLY A 142 16.31 -8.94 -7.44
C GLY A 142 15.24 -9.99 -7.17
N LYS A 143 15.22 -10.53 -5.95
CA LYS A 143 14.22 -11.52 -5.52
C LYS A 143 13.60 -11.13 -4.20
N THR A 144 12.28 -11.33 -4.11
CA THR A 144 11.49 -11.09 -2.90
C THR A 144 11.59 -9.64 -2.41
N PRO A 145 11.05 -8.66 -3.20
CA PRO A 145 11.07 -7.23 -2.84
C PRO A 145 10.14 -6.98 -1.63
N ARG A 146 10.69 -7.14 -0.42
CA ARG A 146 9.92 -7.08 0.82
C ARG A 146 9.61 -5.69 1.28
N PHE A 147 10.48 -4.73 0.96
CA PHE A 147 10.35 -3.33 1.31
C PHE A 147 10.90 -2.44 0.20
N PHE A 148 10.35 -1.26 0.05
CA PHE A 148 10.94 -0.19 -0.75
C PHE A 148 10.65 1.17 -0.09
N CYS A 149 11.44 2.17 -0.43
CA CYS A 149 11.21 3.54 0.01
C CYS A 149 11.68 4.55 -1.05
N PHE A 150 11.20 5.76 -0.91
CA PHE A 150 11.72 6.90 -1.69
C PHE A 150 12.76 7.65 -0.87
N GLY A 151 13.88 7.98 -1.49
CA GLY A 151 14.89 8.88 -0.94
C GLY A 151 14.60 10.36 -1.25
N ASP A 152 15.27 11.26 -0.53
CA ASP A 152 15.14 12.72 -0.75
C ASP A 152 15.65 13.16 -2.13
N ASN A 153 16.44 12.30 -2.80
CA ASN A 153 16.97 12.51 -4.14
C ASN A 153 15.98 12.13 -5.27
N GLY A 154 14.74 11.74 -4.93
CA GLY A 154 13.73 11.30 -5.90
C GLY A 154 13.92 9.88 -6.42
N LYS A 155 14.89 9.14 -5.89
CA LYS A 155 15.11 7.73 -6.22
C LYS A 155 14.17 6.82 -5.43
N CYS A 156 13.88 5.63 -5.98
CA CYS A 156 13.21 4.55 -5.29
C CYS A 156 14.22 3.44 -4.99
N TYR A 157 14.29 3.03 -3.73
CA TYR A 157 15.19 1.97 -3.25
C TYR A 157 14.38 0.74 -2.90
N VAL A 158 14.67 -0.39 -3.54
CA VAL A 158 13.96 -1.66 -3.35
C VAL A 158 14.87 -2.65 -2.64
N ALA A 159 14.46 -3.11 -1.46
CA ALA A 159 15.16 -4.13 -0.68
C ALA A 159 14.62 -5.52 -1.02
N ASN A 160 15.47 -6.33 -1.62
CA ASN A 160 15.20 -7.68 -2.08
C ASN A 160 15.75 -8.71 -1.08
N GLU A 161 14.83 -9.38 -0.34
CA GLU A 161 15.18 -10.26 0.79
C GLU A 161 15.99 -11.47 0.36
N ASP A 162 15.55 -12.23 -0.68
CA ASP A 162 16.17 -13.49 -1.06
C ASP A 162 17.42 -13.35 -1.96
N SER A 163 17.69 -12.16 -2.46
CA SER A 163 18.91 -11.86 -3.22
C SER A 163 19.92 -11.00 -2.46
N ASP A 164 19.62 -10.63 -1.19
CA ASP A 164 20.48 -9.80 -0.35
C ASP A 164 20.93 -8.50 -1.03
N THR A 165 20.02 -7.87 -1.80
CA THR A 165 20.34 -6.67 -2.58
C THR A 165 19.43 -5.50 -2.24
N ILE A 166 19.97 -4.29 -2.37
CA ILE A 166 19.19 -3.06 -2.48
C ILE A 166 19.41 -2.51 -3.88
N VAL A 167 18.33 -2.35 -4.64
CA VAL A 167 18.38 -1.81 -6.00
C VAL A 167 17.86 -0.38 -5.99
N GLU A 168 18.62 0.54 -6.57
CA GLU A 168 18.24 1.93 -6.79
C GLU A 168 17.60 2.08 -8.17
N PHE A 169 16.41 2.69 -8.20
CA PHE A 169 15.69 3.03 -9.42
C PHE A 169 15.56 4.54 -9.59
N ASP A 170 15.68 5.00 -10.81
CA ASP A 170 15.13 6.28 -11.23
C ASP A 170 13.61 6.17 -11.27
N PHE A 171 12.91 7.04 -10.56
CA PHE A 171 11.46 7.13 -10.60
C PHE A 171 11.03 8.41 -11.32
N ASP A 172 10.38 8.24 -12.47
CA ASP A 172 9.80 9.38 -13.21
C ASP A 172 8.43 9.74 -12.59
N ASN A 173 8.39 10.83 -11.85
CA ASN A 173 7.17 11.33 -11.19
C ASN A 173 6.16 12.00 -12.15
N VAL A 174 6.43 11.99 -13.46
CA VAL A 174 5.50 12.44 -14.51
C VAL A 174 4.79 11.27 -15.14
N THR A 175 5.53 10.23 -15.50
CA THR A 175 4.99 9.02 -16.16
C THR A 175 4.65 7.91 -15.19
N GLY A 176 5.35 7.79 -14.07
CA GLY A 176 5.26 6.70 -13.11
C GLY A 176 6.13 5.49 -13.47
N THR A 177 7.11 5.68 -14.35
CA THR A 177 8.02 4.59 -14.75
C THR A 177 9.18 4.43 -13.78
N LEU A 178 9.62 3.20 -13.60
CA LEU A 178 10.83 2.82 -12.89
C LEU A 178 11.88 2.36 -13.90
#